data_7c459e279247cde5ead6f1eee0d833fd
#
_entry.id   7c459e279247cde5ead6f1eee0d833fd
#
_cell.length_a   1.000
_cell.length_b   1.000
_cell.length_c   1.000
_cell.angle_alpha   90.00
_cell.angle_beta   90.00
_cell.angle_gamma   90.00
#
_symmetry.space_group_name_H-M   'P 1'
#
loop_
_entity.id
_entity.type
_entity.pdbx_description
1 polymer ?
#
loop_
_entity_poly.entity_id
_entity_poly.type
_entity_poly.pdbx_seq_one_letter_code
_entity_poly.pdbx_strand_id
1 'polypeptide(L)'
;MVKEHQLKVHNSLSGQKETFEPINKDYVGMYVCGPTVYSNVHLGNVRTFMSFDMIYRYLKFLGYKVRYVRNITDVGHLLDDSDEDKISKKARLEQLEPMEIVQKYTVDFHEVLRKFNNFPPNVEPTAT
;
A
#
# COMPACT_ATOMS: atom_id res chain seq x y z
N MET A 1 -1.55 -26.97 -2.36
CA MET A 1 -0.17 -27.36 -1.96
C MET A 1 0.79 -26.31 -2.46
N VAL A 2 1.68 -25.80 -1.63
CA VAL A 2 2.70 -24.81 -2.01
C VAL A 2 3.74 -25.50 -2.90
N LYS A 3 4.12 -24.84 -4.01
CA LYS A 3 5.14 -25.34 -4.93
C LYS A 3 6.53 -25.19 -4.32
N GLU A 4 7.42 -26.10 -4.61
CA GLU A 4 8.84 -25.94 -4.30
C GLU A 4 9.39 -24.72 -5.04
N HIS A 5 10.14 -23.85 -4.35
CA HIS A 5 10.65 -22.61 -4.91
C HIS A 5 11.97 -22.18 -4.24
N GLN A 6 12.68 -21.30 -4.92
CA GLN A 6 13.90 -20.65 -4.42
C GLN A 6 13.72 -19.14 -4.27
N LEU A 7 12.49 -18.69 -3.91
CA LEU A 7 12.24 -17.27 -3.69
C LEU A 7 13.16 -16.74 -2.58
N LYS A 8 13.86 -15.66 -2.90
CA LYS A 8 14.68 -14.93 -1.93
C LYS A 8 14.21 -13.49 -1.83
N VAL A 9 14.19 -12.97 -0.62
CA VAL A 9 13.84 -11.58 -0.33
C VAL A 9 14.96 -10.92 0.47
N HIS A 10 15.13 -9.61 0.26
CA HIS A 10 16.06 -8.84 1.07
C HIS A 10 15.41 -8.57 2.43
N ASN A 11 16.11 -8.97 3.50
CA ASN A 11 15.70 -8.69 4.87
C ASN A 11 16.46 -7.46 5.38
N SER A 12 15.75 -6.37 5.63
CA SER A 12 16.36 -5.12 6.11
C SER A 12 16.97 -5.25 7.51
N LEU A 13 16.48 -6.19 8.33
CA LEU A 13 17.01 -6.42 9.67
C LEU A 13 18.42 -7.04 9.63
N SER A 14 18.61 -8.05 8.79
CA SER A 14 19.91 -8.72 8.62
C SER A 14 20.80 -8.05 7.56
N GLY A 15 20.22 -7.22 6.69
CA GLY A 15 20.91 -6.64 5.53
C GLY A 15 21.25 -7.67 4.44
N GLN A 16 20.67 -8.86 4.51
CA GLN A 16 20.98 -9.96 3.60
C GLN A 16 19.80 -10.38 2.75
N LYS A 17 20.10 -11.00 1.61
CA LYS A 17 19.11 -11.68 0.78
C LYS A 17 18.93 -13.11 1.28
N GLU A 18 17.77 -13.39 1.83
CA GLU A 18 17.47 -14.66 2.51
C GLU A 18 16.41 -15.45 1.73
N THR A 19 16.44 -16.78 1.87
CA THR A 19 15.35 -17.62 1.36
C THR A 19 14.06 -17.26 2.08
N PHE A 20 13.00 -17.06 1.31
CA PHE A 20 11.70 -16.71 1.87
C PHE A 20 11.09 -17.92 2.60
N GLU A 21 10.88 -17.77 3.88
CA GLU A 21 10.16 -18.72 4.71
C GLU A 21 9.00 -18.00 5.41
N PRO A 22 7.74 -18.39 5.13
CA PRO A 22 6.60 -17.78 5.80
C PRO A 22 6.50 -18.25 7.24
N ILE A 23 6.01 -17.40 8.14
CA ILE A 23 5.76 -17.74 9.55
C ILE A 23 4.80 -18.93 9.67
N ASN A 24 3.81 -19.01 8.78
CA ASN A 24 2.89 -20.13 8.66
C ASN A 24 3.08 -20.82 7.31
N LYS A 25 3.20 -22.14 7.28
CA LYS A 25 3.59 -22.92 6.08
C LYS A 25 2.81 -22.61 4.80
N ASP A 26 1.51 -22.38 4.89
CA ASP A 26 0.64 -22.22 3.70
C ASP A 26 0.05 -20.81 3.60
N TYR A 27 0.42 -19.92 4.53
CA TYR A 27 -0.21 -18.63 4.69
C TYR A 27 0.82 -17.52 4.78
N VAL A 28 0.65 -16.49 3.96
CA VAL A 28 1.50 -15.29 3.97
C VAL A 28 0.65 -14.07 4.33
N GLY A 29 1.02 -13.39 5.40
CA GLY A 29 0.56 -12.04 5.68
C GLY A 29 1.46 -11.04 4.95
N MET A 30 0.88 -10.22 4.08
CA MET A 30 1.58 -9.17 3.34
C MET A 30 0.99 -7.82 3.70
N TYR A 31 1.80 -6.94 4.29
CA TYR A 31 1.42 -5.56 4.58
C TYR A 31 2.21 -4.61 3.68
N VAL A 32 1.49 -3.68 3.05
CA VAL A 32 2.09 -2.64 2.21
C VAL A 32 1.61 -1.28 2.70
N CYS A 33 2.54 -0.38 2.96
CA CYS A 33 2.21 0.99 3.31
C CYS A 33 1.50 1.67 2.14
N GLY A 34 0.30 2.18 2.40
CA GLY A 34 -0.53 2.84 1.40
C GLY A 34 -0.22 4.34 1.24
N PRO A 35 -1.00 5.05 0.44
CA PRO A 35 -0.78 6.46 0.19
C PRO A 35 -1.32 7.32 1.33
N THR A 36 -0.78 8.55 1.44
CA THR A 36 -1.45 9.64 2.13
C THR A 36 -2.34 10.36 1.13
N VAL A 37 -3.65 10.41 1.41
CA VAL A 37 -4.67 10.82 0.44
C VAL A 37 -4.99 12.30 0.51
N TYR A 38 -4.04 13.14 0.13
CA TYR A 38 -4.19 14.60 0.02
C TYR A 38 -3.96 15.14 -1.40
N SER A 39 -3.51 14.30 -2.32
CA SER A 39 -3.26 14.65 -3.72
C SER A 39 -3.34 13.43 -4.63
N ASN A 40 -3.43 13.66 -5.93
CA ASN A 40 -3.36 12.60 -6.92
C ASN A 40 -2.05 11.83 -6.80
N VAL A 41 -2.13 10.52 -6.99
CA VAL A 41 -0.94 9.69 -7.03
C VAL A 41 -0.14 9.95 -8.31
N HIS A 42 1.17 9.98 -8.19
CA HIS A 42 2.07 10.09 -9.32
C HIS A 42 2.67 8.73 -9.68
N LEU A 43 3.36 8.66 -10.81
CA LEU A 43 3.92 7.41 -11.34
C LEU A 43 4.86 6.69 -10.34
N GLY A 44 5.59 7.44 -9.52
CA GLY A 44 6.43 6.87 -8.46
C GLY A 44 5.65 6.07 -7.42
N ASN A 45 4.48 6.57 -7.00
CA ASN A 45 3.59 5.82 -6.10
C ASN A 45 3.05 4.56 -6.80
N VAL A 46 2.59 4.69 -8.04
CA VAL A 46 2.06 3.57 -8.83
C VAL A 46 3.10 2.48 -8.99
N ARG A 47 4.37 2.83 -9.28
CA ARG A 47 5.47 1.87 -9.38
C ARG A 47 5.61 1.02 -8.11
N THR A 48 5.50 1.62 -6.94
CA THR A 48 5.54 0.90 -5.66
C THR A 48 4.43 -0.15 -5.60
N PHE A 49 3.19 0.24 -5.86
CA PHE A 49 2.05 -0.67 -5.78
C PHE A 49 2.09 -1.76 -6.85
N MET A 50 2.54 -1.46 -8.05
CA MET A 50 2.76 -2.47 -9.10
C MET A 50 3.82 -3.50 -8.70
N SER A 51 4.89 -3.06 -8.04
CA SER A 51 5.94 -3.96 -7.55
C SER A 51 5.40 -4.93 -6.50
N PHE A 52 4.58 -4.44 -5.57
CA PHE A 52 3.96 -5.29 -4.56
C PHE A 52 2.82 -6.16 -5.12
N ASP A 53 2.11 -5.69 -6.13
CA ASP A 53 1.12 -6.52 -6.85
C ASP A 53 1.81 -7.71 -7.55
N MET A 54 2.98 -7.49 -8.15
CA MET A 54 3.78 -8.57 -8.73
C MET A 54 4.19 -9.61 -7.67
N ILE A 55 4.63 -9.16 -6.49
CA ILE A 55 4.98 -10.05 -5.37
C ILE A 55 3.74 -10.83 -4.92
N TYR A 56 2.61 -10.14 -4.74
CA TYR A 56 1.34 -10.77 -4.37
C TYR A 56 0.92 -11.86 -5.34
N ARG A 57 0.96 -11.57 -6.66
CA ARG A 57 0.63 -12.55 -7.71
C ARG A 57 1.60 -13.73 -7.70
N TYR A 58 2.88 -13.48 -7.50
CA TYR A 58 3.87 -14.54 -7.48
C TYR A 58 3.69 -15.47 -6.27
N LEU A 59 3.45 -14.94 -5.10
CA LEU A 59 3.14 -15.75 -3.92
C LEU A 59 1.89 -16.62 -4.13
N LYS A 60 0.85 -16.08 -4.74
CA LYS A 60 -0.34 -16.86 -5.12
C LYS A 60 -0.03 -17.93 -6.16
N PHE A 61 0.80 -17.62 -7.15
CA PHE A 61 1.25 -18.59 -8.15
C PHE A 61 2.04 -19.75 -7.52
N LEU A 62 2.81 -19.48 -6.48
CA LEU A 62 3.50 -20.52 -5.69
C LEU A 62 2.54 -21.38 -4.85
N GLY A 63 1.27 -20.98 -4.72
CA GLY A 63 0.25 -21.73 -3.99
C GLY A 63 0.00 -21.27 -2.56
N TYR A 64 0.61 -20.15 -2.13
CA TYR A 64 0.32 -19.57 -0.82
C TYR A 64 -1.07 -18.95 -0.76
N LYS A 65 -1.72 -19.06 0.39
CA LYS A 65 -2.86 -18.21 0.76
C LYS A 65 -2.29 -16.89 1.23
N VAL A 66 -2.53 -15.80 0.49
CA VAL A 66 -1.98 -14.49 0.81
C VAL A 66 -3.08 -13.58 1.34
N ARG A 67 -2.88 -13.05 2.54
CA ARG A 67 -3.69 -11.95 3.08
C ARG A 67 -2.93 -10.65 2.85
N TYR A 68 -3.39 -9.91 1.86
CA TYR A 68 -2.81 -8.61 1.49
C TYR A 68 -3.56 -7.49 2.21
N VAL A 69 -2.83 -6.72 3.00
CA VAL A 69 -3.30 -5.54 3.72
C VAL A 69 -2.54 -4.32 3.23
N ARG A 70 -3.27 -3.25 2.95
CA ARG A 70 -2.70 -1.95 2.61
C ARG A 70 -3.51 -0.88 3.33
N ASN A 71 -2.85 0.04 4.05
CA ASN A 71 -3.56 1.12 4.71
C ASN A 71 -3.82 2.30 3.79
N ILE A 72 -4.77 3.15 4.17
CA ILE A 72 -4.94 4.52 3.69
C ILE A 72 -4.55 5.44 4.85
N THR A 73 -3.63 6.37 4.60
CA THR A 73 -3.27 7.39 5.60
C THR A 73 -4.14 8.62 5.37
N ASP A 74 -5.14 8.75 6.22
CA ASP A 74 -6.17 9.80 6.18
C ASP A 74 -5.94 10.92 7.20
N VAL A 75 -4.84 10.86 7.96
CA VAL A 75 -4.45 11.87 8.98
C VAL A 75 -2.93 12.00 9.09
N GLY A 76 -2.45 13.12 9.65
CA GLY A 76 -1.20 13.17 10.40
C GLY A 76 0.09 13.26 9.61
N HIS A 77 0.15 13.86 8.44
CA HIS A 77 1.41 14.32 7.86
C HIS A 77 1.62 15.81 8.13
N LEU A 78 2.26 16.12 9.25
CA LEU A 78 2.70 17.47 9.56
C LEU A 78 3.67 17.99 8.47
N LEU A 79 3.56 19.26 8.13
CA LEU A 79 4.56 19.95 7.34
C LEU A 79 5.70 20.35 8.29
N ASP A 80 6.94 20.24 7.84
CA ASP A 80 8.17 20.42 8.65
C ASP A 80 8.24 21.72 9.47
N ASP A 81 7.45 22.75 9.13
CA ASP A 81 7.45 24.05 9.79
C ASP A 81 6.05 24.58 10.16
N SER A 82 5.02 23.74 10.16
CA SER A 82 3.66 24.17 10.53
C SER A 82 2.92 23.10 11.32
N ASP A 83 2.11 23.53 12.28
CA ASP A 83 1.20 22.66 13.04
C ASP A 83 0.03 22.13 12.19
N GLU A 84 -0.05 22.52 10.93
CA GLU A 84 -1.13 22.11 10.01
C GLU A 84 -0.72 20.87 9.21
N ASP A 85 -1.52 19.81 9.27
CA ASP A 85 -1.30 18.63 8.45
C ASP A 85 -1.66 18.86 6.97
N LYS A 86 -1.13 18.00 6.08
CA LYS A 86 -1.28 18.14 4.62
C LYS A 86 -2.73 18.05 4.16
N ILE A 87 -3.56 17.27 4.84
CA ILE A 87 -4.97 17.08 4.47
C ILE A 87 -5.75 18.34 4.81
N SER A 88 -5.58 18.88 6.01
CA SER A 88 -6.22 20.13 6.45
C SER A 88 -5.82 21.32 5.58
N LYS A 89 -4.54 21.44 5.23
CA LYS A 89 -4.06 22.47 4.31
C LYS A 89 -4.71 22.33 2.93
N LYS A 90 -4.82 21.10 2.40
CA LYS A 90 -5.44 20.85 1.10
C LYS A 90 -6.93 21.15 1.14
N ALA A 91 -7.62 20.75 2.19
CA ALA A 91 -9.05 21.04 2.42
C ALA A 91 -9.33 22.55 2.38
N ARG A 92 -8.54 23.33 3.09
CA ARG A 92 -8.64 24.79 3.09
C ARG A 92 -8.41 25.42 1.70
N LEU A 93 -7.42 24.91 0.96
CA LEU A 93 -7.11 25.42 -0.39
C LEU A 93 -8.21 25.07 -1.41
N GLU A 94 -8.85 23.92 -1.28
CA GLU A 94 -9.92 23.47 -2.16
C GLU A 94 -11.31 23.87 -1.64
N GLN A 95 -11.42 24.52 -0.48
CA GLN A 95 -12.68 24.89 0.18
C GLN A 95 -13.59 23.70 0.45
N LEU A 96 -13.00 22.56 0.86
CA LEU A 96 -13.66 21.32 1.19
C LEU A 96 -13.37 20.93 2.65
N GLU A 97 -14.21 20.06 3.20
CA GLU A 97 -13.91 19.44 4.49
C GLU A 97 -12.77 18.40 4.37
N PRO A 98 -11.95 18.19 5.41
CA PRO A 98 -10.85 17.22 5.38
C PRO A 98 -11.27 15.82 4.89
N MET A 99 -12.43 15.32 5.33
CA MET A 99 -12.94 14.01 4.92
C MET A 99 -13.37 13.95 3.45
N GLU A 100 -13.80 15.07 2.87
CA GLU A 100 -14.10 15.15 1.43
C GLU A 100 -12.81 15.03 0.60
N ILE A 101 -11.71 15.62 1.06
CA ILE A 101 -10.38 15.46 0.46
C ILE A 101 -9.94 14.00 0.51
N VAL A 102 -10.04 13.38 1.69
CA VAL A 102 -9.71 11.95 1.88
C VAL A 102 -10.51 11.08 0.92
N GLN A 103 -11.82 11.26 0.85
CA GLN A 103 -12.69 10.48 -0.03
C GLN A 103 -12.33 10.68 -1.50
N LYS A 104 -12.19 11.93 -1.95
CA LYS A 104 -11.85 12.30 -3.33
C LYS A 104 -10.58 11.60 -3.80
N TYR A 105 -9.49 11.74 -3.05
CA TYR A 105 -8.20 11.19 -3.45
C TYR A 105 -8.07 9.69 -3.21
N THR A 106 -8.85 9.11 -2.30
CA THR A 106 -8.95 7.66 -2.16
C THR A 106 -9.62 7.02 -3.38
N VAL A 107 -10.71 7.60 -3.86
CA VAL A 107 -11.39 7.13 -5.08
C VAL A 107 -10.46 7.24 -6.29
N ASP A 108 -9.79 8.39 -6.47
CA ASP A 108 -8.82 8.58 -7.55
C ASP A 108 -7.68 7.55 -7.50
N PHE A 109 -7.13 7.32 -6.32
CA PHE A 109 -6.10 6.31 -6.10
C PHE A 109 -6.55 4.90 -6.55
N HIS A 110 -7.75 4.47 -6.15
CA HIS A 110 -8.29 3.18 -6.54
C HIS A 110 -8.50 3.08 -8.07
N GLU A 111 -8.99 4.15 -8.70
CA GLU A 111 -9.18 4.19 -10.15
C GLU A 111 -7.85 4.09 -10.90
N VAL A 112 -6.84 4.82 -10.45
CA VAL A 112 -5.50 4.76 -11.04
C VAL A 112 -4.94 3.36 -10.94
N LEU A 113 -4.95 2.73 -9.76
CA LEU A 113 -4.43 1.36 -9.60
C LEU A 113 -5.18 0.34 -10.45
N ARG A 114 -6.49 0.49 -10.61
CA ARG A 114 -7.29 -0.36 -11.50
C ARG A 114 -6.86 -0.22 -12.96
N LYS A 115 -6.57 1.01 -13.44
CA LYS A 115 -6.05 1.24 -14.79
C LYS A 115 -4.70 0.55 -15.02
N PHE A 116 -3.89 0.39 -13.99
CA PHE A 116 -2.64 -0.36 -14.02
C PHE A 116 -2.82 -1.86 -13.72
N ASN A 117 -4.06 -2.35 -13.70
CA ASN A 117 -4.39 -3.77 -13.47
C ASN A 117 -3.85 -4.33 -12.13
N ASN A 118 -3.74 -3.49 -11.12
CA ASN A 118 -3.37 -3.94 -9.77
C ASN A 118 -4.55 -4.63 -9.08
N PHE A 119 -4.30 -5.73 -8.38
CA PHE A 119 -5.30 -6.32 -7.49
C PHE A 119 -5.55 -5.43 -6.27
N PRO A 120 -6.81 -5.32 -5.84
CA PRO A 120 -7.10 -4.67 -4.57
C PRO A 120 -6.57 -5.51 -3.40
N PRO A 121 -6.25 -4.89 -2.27
CA PRO A 121 -5.93 -5.62 -1.05
C PRO A 121 -7.15 -6.35 -0.50
N ASN A 122 -6.94 -7.37 0.34
CA ASN A 122 -8.03 -8.04 1.06
C ASN A 122 -8.63 -7.15 2.15
N VAL A 123 -7.80 -6.31 2.76
CA VAL A 123 -8.19 -5.36 3.80
C VAL A 123 -7.45 -4.04 3.54
N GLU A 124 -8.18 -2.94 3.60
CA GLU A 124 -7.63 -1.60 3.42
C GLU A 124 -8.13 -0.69 4.54
N PRO A 125 -7.51 -0.76 5.74
CA PRO A 125 -7.89 0.07 6.87
C PRO A 125 -7.43 1.52 6.67
N THR A 126 -8.19 2.45 7.25
CA THR A 126 -7.72 3.83 7.44
C THR A 126 -6.86 3.94 8.70
N ALA A 127 -6.10 5.02 8.82
CA ALA A 127 -5.27 5.28 10.00
C ALA A 127 -6.10 5.73 11.20
N THR A 128 -7.30 6.33 10.98
CA THR A 128 -8.27 6.75 12.00
C THR A 128 -9.27 5.69 12.36
#